data_42c5d047fecdd21120938bc0098a481a
#
_entry.id   42c5d047fecdd21120938bc0098a481a
#
_cell.length_a   1.000
_cell.length_b   1.000
_cell.length_c   1.000
_cell.angle_alpha   90.00
_cell.angle_beta   90.00
_cell.angle_gamma   90.00
#
_symmetry.space_group_name_H-M   'P 1'
#
loop_
_entity.id
_entity.type
_entity.pdbx_description
1 polymer ?
#
loop_
_entity_poly.entity_id
_entity_poly.type
_entity_poly.pdbx_seq_one_letter_code
_entity_poly.pdbx_strand_id
1 'polypeptide(L)'
;MTKEERHLWYDFLRKSEYRFIRQKIIGKYIVDFYCAEAKLVIELDGAQHYEEKGLKNDEERTKFLETYGLKIVRIPNTEVNKNFNGVCEYIDKIVKQSLSQLR
;
A
#
# COMPACT_ATOMS: atom_id res chain seq x y z
N MET A 1 12.63 -6.97 2.43
CA MET A 1 11.67 -6.01 3.03
C MET A 1 12.37 -5.08 4.00
N THR A 2 11.92 -3.84 4.07
CA THR A 2 12.40 -2.89 5.06
C THR A 2 11.86 -3.25 6.45
N LYS A 3 12.40 -2.58 7.48
CA LYS A 3 11.94 -2.72 8.85
C LYS A 3 10.46 -2.35 8.97
N GLU A 4 10.03 -1.27 8.32
CA GLU A 4 8.65 -0.80 8.34
C GLU A 4 7.72 -1.76 7.63
N GLU A 5 8.13 -2.32 6.50
CA GLU A 5 7.35 -3.32 5.79
C GLU A 5 7.14 -4.57 6.64
N ARG A 6 8.21 -5.03 7.31
CA ARG A 6 8.12 -6.19 8.19
C ARG A 6 7.18 -5.94 9.36
N HIS A 7 7.27 -4.75 9.96
CA HIS A 7 6.40 -4.40 11.08
C HIS A 7 4.93 -4.42 10.67
N LEU A 8 4.61 -3.77 9.55
CA LEU A 8 3.22 -3.71 9.05
C LEU A 8 2.71 -5.11 8.66
N TRP A 9 3.56 -5.91 8.03
CA TRP A 9 3.17 -7.25 7.59
C TRP A 9 2.94 -8.21 8.75
N TYR A 10 3.96 -8.39 9.61
CA TYR A 10 3.89 -9.41 10.65
C TYR A 10 2.97 -9.03 11.80
N ASP A 11 2.87 -7.76 12.13
CA ASP A 11 2.08 -7.33 13.29
C ASP A 11 0.65 -6.94 12.93
N PHE A 12 0.34 -6.78 11.65
CA PHE A 12 -1.01 -6.37 11.26
C PHE A 12 -1.54 -7.09 10.01
N LEU A 13 -0.97 -6.86 8.84
CA LEU A 13 -1.57 -7.31 7.59
C LEU A 13 -1.72 -8.83 7.49
N ARG A 14 -0.73 -9.55 7.94
CA ARG A 14 -0.75 -11.02 7.93
C ARG A 14 -1.91 -11.60 8.76
N LYS A 15 -2.30 -10.88 9.80
CA LYS A 15 -3.34 -11.31 10.74
C LYS A 15 -4.73 -10.78 10.39
N SER A 16 -4.82 -9.93 9.37
CA SER A 16 -6.09 -9.31 8.97
C SER A 16 -7.07 -10.35 8.46
N GLU A 17 -8.37 -10.10 8.66
CA GLU A 17 -9.43 -10.91 8.07
C GLU A 17 -9.46 -10.78 6.55
N TYR A 18 -8.91 -9.68 6.02
CA TYR A 18 -8.76 -9.49 4.58
C TYR A 18 -7.44 -10.09 4.12
N ARG A 19 -7.46 -10.70 2.95
CA ARG A 19 -6.26 -11.36 2.44
C ARG A 19 -5.32 -10.36 1.76
N PHE A 20 -4.24 -10.02 2.45
CA PHE A 20 -3.16 -9.23 1.88
C PHE A 20 -2.04 -10.14 1.38
N ILE A 21 -1.41 -9.72 0.29
CA ILE A 21 -0.23 -10.38 -0.27
C ILE A 21 0.89 -9.35 -0.29
N ARG A 22 2.08 -9.76 0.12
CA ARG A 22 3.25 -8.88 0.08
C ARG A 22 4.05 -9.10 -1.20
N GLN A 23 4.71 -8.03 -1.67
CA GLN A 23 5.60 -8.08 -2.82
C GLN A 23 4.91 -8.67 -4.05
N LYS A 24 3.75 -8.15 -4.39
CA LYS A 24 2.98 -8.61 -5.54
C LYS A 24 3.50 -7.97 -6.83
N ILE A 25 3.71 -8.81 -7.85
CA ILE A 25 4.10 -8.32 -9.17
C ILE A 25 2.83 -8.00 -9.96
N ILE A 26 2.74 -6.76 -10.44
CA ILE A 26 1.64 -6.29 -11.30
C ILE A 26 2.28 -5.64 -12.53
N GLY A 27 2.16 -6.31 -13.69
CA GLY A 27 2.88 -5.89 -14.88
C GLY A 27 4.39 -5.95 -14.64
N LYS A 28 5.07 -4.84 -14.84
CA LYS A 28 6.51 -4.73 -14.61
C LYS A 28 6.87 -4.19 -13.24
N TYR A 29 5.87 -3.93 -12.38
CA TYR A 29 6.09 -3.32 -11.08
C TYR A 29 5.88 -4.33 -9.96
N ILE A 30 6.59 -4.11 -8.86
CA ILE A 30 6.40 -4.87 -7.63
C ILE A 30 5.79 -3.91 -6.62
N VAL A 31 4.63 -4.26 -6.07
CA VAL A 31 3.97 -3.44 -5.05
C VAL A 31 4.22 -4.05 -3.67
N ASP A 32 4.28 -3.20 -2.65
CA ASP A 32 4.61 -3.66 -1.30
C ASP A 32 3.54 -4.60 -0.75
N PHE A 33 2.27 -4.18 -0.79
CA PHE A 33 1.15 -4.97 -0.30
C PHE A 33 -0.05 -4.83 -1.21
N TYR A 34 -0.79 -5.91 -1.36
CA TYR A 34 -1.92 -5.97 -2.29
C TYR A 34 -3.08 -6.75 -1.66
N CYS A 35 -4.29 -6.20 -1.79
CA CYS A 35 -5.53 -6.85 -1.39
C CYS A 35 -6.44 -6.92 -2.61
N ALA A 36 -6.58 -8.11 -3.20
CA ALA A 36 -7.36 -8.29 -4.42
C ALA A 36 -8.86 -7.99 -4.20
N GLU A 37 -9.37 -8.40 -3.07
CA GLU A 37 -10.77 -8.21 -2.68
C GLU A 37 -11.18 -6.75 -2.71
N ALA A 38 -10.34 -5.88 -2.15
CA ALA A 38 -10.57 -4.44 -2.07
C ALA A 38 -10.01 -3.67 -3.26
N LYS A 39 -9.31 -4.35 -4.17
CA LYS A 39 -8.57 -3.73 -5.28
C LYS A 39 -7.65 -2.62 -4.76
N LEU A 40 -6.91 -2.94 -3.72
CA LEU A 40 -6.11 -1.98 -2.97
C LEU A 40 -4.63 -2.34 -3.01
N VAL A 41 -3.80 -1.34 -3.27
CA VAL A 41 -2.34 -1.44 -3.16
C VAL A 41 -1.90 -0.49 -2.05
N ILE A 42 -1.05 -0.98 -1.15
CA ILE A 42 -0.44 -0.17 -0.10
C ILE A 42 1.06 -0.11 -0.35
N GLU A 43 1.60 1.09 -0.38
CA GLU A 43 3.02 1.35 -0.56
C GLU A 43 3.54 2.12 0.63
N LEU A 44 4.71 1.71 1.13
CA LEU A 44 5.38 2.46 2.19
C LEU A 44 6.47 3.34 1.58
N ASP A 45 6.44 4.62 1.91
CA ASP A 45 7.38 5.59 1.34
C ASP A 45 8.46 5.99 2.34
N GLY A 46 9.71 5.87 1.89
CA GLY A 46 10.85 6.46 2.58
C GLY A 46 11.00 7.94 2.21
N ALA A 47 11.84 8.66 2.94
CA ALA A 47 11.99 10.11 2.83
C ALA A 47 12.82 10.58 1.63
N GLN A 48 13.36 9.68 0.82
CA GLN A 48 14.41 10.01 -0.14
C GLN A 48 13.97 10.19 -1.59
N HIS A 49 12.70 10.42 -1.86
CA HIS A 49 12.20 10.40 -3.25
C HIS A 49 11.63 11.73 -3.71
N TYR A 50 12.38 12.82 -3.49
CA TYR A 50 11.92 14.13 -3.95
C TYR A 50 12.68 14.65 -5.17
N GLU A 51 13.45 13.78 -5.82
CA GLU A 51 14.08 14.13 -7.09
C GLU A 51 13.02 14.08 -8.19
N GLU A 52 13.09 15.05 -9.10
CA GLU A 52 12.14 15.18 -10.21
C GLU A 52 11.95 13.89 -11.00
N LYS A 53 13.04 13.17 -11.25
CA LYS A 53 13.01 11.89 -11.97
C LYS A 53 12.23 10.82 -11.21
N GLY A 54 12.40 10.78 -9.89
CA GLY A 54 11.68 9.84 -9.05
C GLY A 54 10.18 10.11 -9.02
N LEU A 55 9.80 11.39 -8.94
CA LEU A 55 8.39 11.78 -8.96
C LEU A 55 7.71 11.41 -10.27
N LYS A 56 8.39 11.62 -11.39
CA LYS A 56 7.84 11.27 -12.70
C LYS A 56 7.64 9.77 -12.85
N ASN A 57 8.60 8.98 -12.40
CA ASN A 57 8.49 7.52 -12.43
C ASN A 57 7.34 7.04 -11.55
N ASP A 58 7.13 7.67 -10.40
CA ASP A 58 6.04 7.35 -9.49
C ASP A 58 4.68 7.66 -10.12
N GLU A 59 4.56 8.77 -10.86
CA GLU A 59 3.33 9.11 -11.56
C GLU A 59 2.99 8.08 -12.63
N GLU A 60 3.96 7.70 -13.44
CA GLU A 60 3.78 6.69 -14.49
C GLU A 60 3.36 5.35 -13.90
N ARG A 61 4.00 4.97 -12.80
CA ARG A 61 3.71 3.74 -12.08
C ARG A 61 2.29 3.74 -11.53
N THR A 62 1.90 4.83 -10.89
CA THR A 62 0.55 4.99 -10.34
C THR A 62 -0.51 4.92 -11.43
N LYS A 63 -0.31 5.64 -12.53
CA LYS A 63 -1.25 5.60 -13.66
C LYS A 63 -1.39 4.19 -14.23
N PHE A 64 -0.27 3.49 -14.38
CA PHE A 64 -0.29 2.12 -14.88
C PHE A 64 -1.12 1.22 -13.96
N LEU A 65 -0.88 1.30 -12.64
CA LEU A 65 -1.61 0.48 -11.67
C LEU A 65 -3.10 0.83 -11.64
N GLU A 66 -3.42 2.11 -11.80
CA GLU A 66 -4.81 2.55 -11.83
C GLU A 66 -5.58 2.00 -13.04
N THR A 67 -4.90 1.66 -14.14
CA THR A 67 -5.57 1.04 -15.30
C THR A 67 -6.16 -0.33 -14.96
N TYR A 68 -5.70 -0.96 -13.89
CA TYR A 68 -6.27 -2.22 -13.41
C TYR A 68 -7.43 -2.01 -12.42
N GLY A 69 -7.86 -0.77 -12.23
CA GLY A 69 -8.91 -0.46 -11.28
C GLY A 69 -8.43 -0.47 -9.84
N LEU A 70 -7.13 -0.37 -9.62
CA LEU A 70 -6.56 -0.42 -8.29
C LEU A 70 -6.49 0.96 -7.64
N LYS A 71 -6.77 1.02 -6.35
CA LYS A 71 -6.55 2.21 -5.54
C LYS A 71 -5.16 2.09 -4.91
N ILE A 72 -4.37 3.14 -5.04
CA ILE A 72 -3.01 3.16 -4.50
C ILE A 72 -3.00 4.06 -3.26
N VAL A 73 -2.59 3.50 -2.13
CA VAL A 73 -2.47 4.24 -0.88
C VAL A 73 -1.01 4.25 -0.47
N ARG A 74 -0.47 5.44 -0.24
CA ARG A 74 0.91 5.61 0.19
C ARG A 74 0.95 6.04 1.64
N ILE A 75 1.76 5.35 2.42
CA ILE A 75 1.90 5.61 3.86
C ILE A 75 3.37 5.88 4.13
N PRO A 76 3.71 7.05 4.70
CA PRO A 76 5.11 7.34 5.03
C PRO A 76 5.64 6.35 6.08
N ASN A 77 6.89 5.95 5.93
CA ASN A 77 7.54 5.09 6.91
C ASN A 77 7.51 5.71 8.32
N THR A 78 7.60 7.03 8.39
CA THR A 78 7.54 7.74 9.67
C THR A 78 6.23 7.48 10.41
N GLU A 79 5.12 7.38 9.68
CA GLU A 79 3.83 7.07 10.30
C GLU A 79 3.79 5.65 10.84
N VAL A 80 4.36 4.68 10.12
CA VAL A 80 4.47 3.31 10.60
C VAL A 80 5.25 3.26 11.90
N ASN A 81 6.32 4.07 12.01
CA ASN A 81 7.17 4.09 13.19
C ASN A 81 6.55 4.85 14.36
N LYS A 82 5.85 5.95 14.11
CA LYS A 82 5.34 6.85 15.15
C LYS A 82 3.89 6.63 15.51
N ASN A 83 3.07 6.13 14.59
CA ASN A 83 1.63 6.05 14.77
C ASN A 83 1.09 4.75 14.19
N PHE A 84 1.66 3.64 14.61
CA PHE A 84 1.33 2.34 14.04
C PHE A 84 -0.16 2.00 14.18
N ASN A 85 -0.73 2.24 15.35
CA ASN A 85 -2.15 1.96 15.57
C ASN A 85 -3.05 2.80 14.64
N GLY A 86 -2.69 4.07 14.44
CA GLY A 86 -3.41 4.93 13.51
C GLY A 86 -3.30 4.45 12.07
N VAL A 87 -2.14 3.93 11.68
CA VAL A 87 -1.94 3.34 10.35
C VAL A 87 -2.85 2.12 10.17
N CYS A 88 -2.91 1.24 11.17
CA CYS A 88 -3.75 0.06 11.12
C CYS A 88 -5.24 0.42 10.98
N GLU A 89 -5.70 1.39 11.77
CA GLU A 89 -7.08 1.87 11.70
C GLU A 89 -7.40 2.49 10.34
N TYR A 90 -6.46 3.25 9.81
CA TYR A 90 -6.59 3.88 8.51
C TYR A 90 -6.73 2.84 7.40
N ILE A 91 -5.90 1.80 7.43
CA ILE A 91 -5.96 0.72 6.45
C ILE A 91 -7.30 -0.02 6.52
N ASP A 92 -7.76 -0.37 7.72
CA ASP A 92 -9.05 -1.03 7.90
C ASP A 92 -10.19 -0.19 7.34
N LYS A 93 -10.15 1.10 7.61
CA LYS A 93 -11.18 2.02 7.11
C LYS A 93 -11.20 2.05 5.58
N ILE A 94 -10.03 2.13 4.96
CA ILE A 94 -9.91 2.17 3.50
C ILE A 94 -10.41 0.87 2.88
N VAL A 95 -10.05 -0.28 3.46
CA VAL A 95 -10.51 -1.58 2.97
C VAL A 95 -12.03 -1.64 3.00
N LYS A 96 -12.64 -1.26 4.11
CA LYS A 96 -14.09 -1.28 4.25
C LYS A 96 -14.78 -0.35 3.26
N GLN A 97 -14.23 0.85 3.07
CA GLN A 97 -14.77 1.79 2.08
C GLN A 97 -14.66 1.24 0.67
N SER A 98 -13.51 0.64 0.34
CA SER A 98 -13.29 0.07 -0.99
C SER A 98 -14.24 -1.09 -1.27
N LEU A 99 -14.44 -1.98 -0.30
CA LEU A 99 -15.37 -3.09 -0.44
C LEU A 99 -16.81 -2.60 -0.62
N SER A 100 -17.19 -1.56 0.10
CA SER A 100 -18.51 -0.96 0.00
C SER A 100 -18.76 -0.39 -1.40
N GLN A 101 -17.75 0.24 -2.00
CA GLN A 101 -17.85 0.83 -3.33
C GLN A 101 -17.89 -0.20 -4.46
N LEU A 102 -17.36 -1.40 -4.21
CA LEU A 102 -17.30 -2.46 -5.21
C LEU A 102 -18.58 -3.31 -5.27
N ARG A 103 -19.51 -3.07 -4.36
CA ARG A 103 -20.80 -3.77 -4.35
C ARG A 103 -21.79 -3.10 -5.33
#